data_34359d6df2c6e1a6b8e7f24bb79f25bd
#
_entry.id   34359d6df2c6e1a6b8e7f24bb79f25bd
#
_cell.length_a   1.000
_cell.length_b   1.000
_cell.length_c   1.000
_cell.angle_alpha   90.00
_cell.angle_beta   90.00
_cell.angle_gamma   90.00
#
_symmetry.space_group_name_H-M   'P 1'
#
loop_
_entity.id
_entity.type
_entity.pdbx_description
1 polymer ?
#
loop_
_entity_poly.entity_id
_entity_poly.type
_entity_poly.pdbx_seq_one_letter_code
_entity_poly.pdbx_strand_id
1 'polypeptide(L)'
;MRNIKAKRIVIKIGTNVVSDSKGTLDLGVMRNLVDQIAEIKKNGKEIVIVTSGAIGAGIGELNLKSKPTEVVMRQACAAIGQSILMTNYQSLFRKHGIKVAQILLTYEDVSIRKTYKNLNNSMNKLFELGAIPIINENDPISIDEINNSFGDNDNLSAYIATITKADLLVILTNVDGLYNKSVIDKHSLLINEVRKIDKKIESFAGGKSELGVGGMKTKIKAAKLANKKGITAVIA
;
A
#
# COMPACT_ATOMS: atom_id res chain seq x y z
N MET A 1 -21.07 -0.42 12.39
CA MET A 1 -19.68 -0.87 12.13
C MET A 1 -19.70 -2.36 11.80
N ARG A 2 -19.01 -2.76 10.72
CA ARG A 2 -18.86 -4.19 10.40
C ARG A 2 -17.79 -4.79 11.31
N ASN A 3 -18.12 -5.85 12.02
CA ASN A 3 -17.14 -6.58 12.83
C ASN A 3 -16.43 -7.62 11.94
N ILE A 4 -15.32 -7.22 11.30
CA ILE A 4 -14.51 -8.13 10.48
C ILE A 4 -13.54 -8.85 11.41
N LYS A 5 -13.76 -10.16 11.60
CA LYS A 5 -12.83 -11.00 12.37
C LYS A 5 -11.58 -11.24 11.53
N ALA A 6 -10.48 -10.61 11.87
CA ALA A 6 -9.17 -10.79 11.24
C ALA A 6 -8.08 -10.93 12.29
N LYS A 7 -7.16 -11.86 12.12
CA LYS A 7 -5.94 -12.01 12.92
C LYS A 7 -4.77 -11.35 12.21
N ARG A 8 -4.61 -11.63 10.91
CA ARG A 8 -3.55 -11.07 10.08
C ARG A 8 -4.11 -10.09 9.06
N ILE A 9 -3.55 -8.88 9.06
CA ILE A 9 -4.06 -7.75 8.27
C ILE A 9 -2.92 -7.18 7.43
N VAL A 10 -3.14 -7.03 6.13
CA VAL A 10 -2.27 -6.27 5.23
C VAL A 10 -2.91 -4.90 5.02
N ILE A 11 -2.14 -3.85 5.25
CA ILE A 11 -2.57 -2.46 5.09
C ILE A 11 -1.74 -1.83 3.96
N LYS A 12 -2.40 -1.49 2.86
CA LYS A 12 -1.75 -0.76 1.76
C LYS A 12 -1.95 0.74 1.96
N ILE A 13 -0.84 1.46 1.92
CA ILE A 13 -0.79 2.91 2.07
C ILE A 13 -0.23 3.52 0.78
N GLY A 14 -1.08 4.19 0.02
CA GLY A 14 -0.70 4.81 -1.25
C GLY A 14 0.03 6.14 -1.07
N THR A 15 0.75 6.59 -2.12
CA THR A 15 1.47 7.87 -2.11
C THR A 15 0.56 9.04 -1.72
N ASN A 16 -0.63 9.12 -2.31
CA ASN A 16 -1.59 10.21 -2.03
C ASN A 16 -2.14 10.21 -0.60
N VAL A 17 -1.93 9.14 0.16
CA VAL A 17 -2.34 9.05 1.57
C VAL A 17 -1.27 9.62 2.49
N VAL A 18 0.00 9.44 2.15
CA VAL A 18 1.15 9.86 3.00
C VAL A 18 1.92 11.05 2.46
N SER A 19 1.45 11.67 1.38
CA SER A 19 2.10 12.84 0.79
C SER A 19 1.19 14.05 0.85
N ASP A 20 1.82 15.22 0.99
CA ASP A 20 1.16 16.52 0.87
C ASP A 20 0.83 16.86 -0.60
N SER A 21 0.28 18.05 -0.83
CA SER A 21 -0.04 18.58 -2.17
C SER A 21 1.17 18.77 -3.09
N LYS A 22 2.39 18.81 -2.52
CA LYS A 22 3.65 18.89 -3.27
C LYS A 22 4.24 17.54 -3.59
N GLY A 23 3.63 16.45 -3.09
CA GLY A 23 4.10 15.08 -3.25
C GLY A 23 5.22 14.68 -2.28
N THR A 24 5.53 15.52 -1.27
CA THR A 24 6.47 15.20 -0.20
C THR A 24 5.77 14.50 0.96
N LEU A 25 6.52 13.82 1.83
CA LEU A 25 5.91 13.08 2.96
C LEU A 25 5.21 14.01 3.95
N ASP A 26 3.96 13.71 4.26
CA ASP A 26 3.20 14.33 5.35
C ASP A 26 3.41 13.55 6.65
N LEU A 27 4.30 14.05 7.51
CA LEU A 27 4.62 13.42 8.79
C LEU A 27 3.45 13.44 9.78
N GLY A 28 2.52 14.38 9.64
CA GLY A 28 1.31 14.46 10.48
C GLY A 28 0.37 13.30 10.16
N VAL A 29 0.09 13.08 8.88
CA VAL A 29 -0.71 11.95 8.41
C VAL A 29 -0.03 10.62 8.74
N MET A 30 1.29 10.49 8.50
CA MET A 30 2.03 9.27 8.86
C MET A 30 1.94 8.96 10.35
N ARG A 31 2.05 9.97 11.22
CA ARG A 31 1.91 9.78 12.67
C ARG A 31 0.53 9.24 13.02
N ASN A 32 -0.53 9.87 12.53
CA ASN A 32 -1.90 9.44 12.79
C ASN A 32 -2.15 8.00 12.35
N LEU A 33 -1.68 7.61 11.16
CA LEU A 33 -1.78 6.23 10.66
C LEU A 33 -1.00 5.25 11.54
N VAL A 34 0.23 5.59 11.93
CA VAL A 34 1.05 4.75 12.80
C VAL A 34 0.40 4.57 14.17
N ASP A 35 -0.18 5.64 14.76
CA ASP A 35 -0.87 5.56 16.06
C ASP A 35 -2.05 4.58 15.99
N GLN A 36 -2.89 4.65 14.94
CA GLN A 36 -4.00 3.73 14.72
C GLN A 36 -3.51 2.28 14.49
N ILE A 37 -2.48 2.09 13.66
CA ILE A 37 -1.92 0.76 13.37
C ILE A 37 -1.30 0.15 14.65
N ALA A 38 -0.63 0.96 15.47
CA ALA A 38 -0.06 0.53 16.73
C ALA A 38 -1.14 0.07 17.72
N GLU A 39 -2.29 0.74 17.77
CA GLU A 39 -3.44 0.31 18.57
C GLU A 39 -3.97 -1.06 18.10
N ILE A 40 -4.16 -1.24 16.78
CA ILE A 40 -4.58 -2.52 16.19
C ILE A 40 -3.57 -3.61 16.55
N LYS A 41 -2.26 -3.33 16.47
CA LYS A 41 -1.20 -4.28 16.82
C LYS A 41 -1.24 -4.67 18.31
N LYS A 42 -1.46 -3.72 19.21
CA LYS A 42 -1.59 -3.96 20.66
C LYS A 42 -2.76 -4.88 21.00
N ASN A 43 -3.81 -4.88 20.17
CA ASN A 43 -4.94 -5.81 20.27
C ASN A 43 -4.64 -7.23 19.71
N GLY A 44 -3.37 -7.61 19.62
CA GLY A 44 -2.91 -8.95 19.27
C GLY A 44 -2.99 -9.28 17.77
N LYS A 45 -3.14 -8.27 16.89
CA LYS A 45 -3.17 -8.50 15.44
C LYS A 45 -1.76 -8.58 14.86
N GLU A 46 -1.61 -9.40 13.82
CA GLU A 46 -0.42 -9.45 12.99
C GLU A 46 -0.62 -8.48 11.82
N ILE A 47 0.27 -7.48 11.71
CA ILE A 47 0.14 -6.40 10.72
C ILE A 47 1.28 -6.49 9.72
N VAL A 48 0.97 -6.28 8.46
CA VAL A 48 1.92 -6.00 7.37
C VAL A 48 1.53 -4.66 6.75
N ILE A 49 2.50 -3.81 6.49
CA ILE A 49 2.30 -2.56 5.77
C ILE A 49 2.89 -2.71 4.37
N VAL A 50 2.13 -2.40 3.34
CA VAL A 50 2.63 -2.19 1.97
C VAL A 50 2.53 -0.71 1.69
N THR A 51 3.67 -0.04 1.61
CA THR A 51 3.73 1.43 1.55
C THR A 51 4.15 1.91 0.17
N SER A 52 3.94 3.18 -0.09
CA SER A 52 4.50 3.97 -1.18
C SER A 52 5.12 5.24 -0.59
N GLY A 53 5.64 6.13 -1.44
CA GLY A 53 6.11 7.45 -1.03
C GLY A 53 7.63 7.61 -1.03
N ALA A 54 8.41 6.59 -1.39
CA ALA A 54 9.86 6.68 -1.47
C ALA A 54 10.31 7.77 -2.48
N ILE A 55 9.74 7.77 -3.69
CA ILE A 55 10.05 8.81 -4.70
C ILE A 55 9.72 10.20 -4.16
N GLY A 56 8.56 10.38 -3.52
CA GLY A 56 8.15 11.66 -2.94
C GLY A 56 9.08 12.13 -1.82
N ALA A 57 9.53 11.23 -0.96
CA ALA A 57 10.52 11.51 0.07
C ALA A 57 11.85 12.00 -0.53
N GLY A 58 12.30 11.35 -1.62
CA GLY A 58 13.52 11.76 -2.32
C GLY A 58 13.39 13.10 -3.05
N ILE A 59 12.22 13.38 -3.63
CA ILE A 59 11.91 14.69 -4.23
C ILE A 59 12.03 15.80 -3.16
N GLY A 60 11.47 15.57 -1.97
CA GLY A 60 11.55 16.51 -0.86
C GLY A 60 12.99 16.71 -0.38
N GLU A 61 13.76 15.65 -0.19
CA GLU A 61 15.16 15.70 0.25
C GLU A 61 16.05 16.47 -0.75
N LEU A 62 15.84 16.21 -2.03
CA LEU A 62 16.59 16.87 -3.11
C LEU A 62 16.08 18.28 -3.44
N ASN A 63 15.03 18.75 -2.75
CA ASN A 63 14.39 20.05 -3.00
C ASN A 63 14.01 20.27 -4.47
N LEU A 64 13.53 19.21 -5.15
CA LEU A 64 13.13 19.30 -6.54
C LEU A 64 11.81 20.10 -6.67
N LYS A 65 11.75 21.00 -7.65
CA LYS A 65 10.57 21.85 -7.88
C LYS A 65 9.37 21.12 -8.47
N SER A 66 9.61 19.96 -9.11
CA SER A 66 8.57 19.15 -9.73
C SER A 66 8.95 17.69 -9.76
N LYS A 67 7.96 16.83 -9.94
CA LYS A 67 8.16 15.37 -10.08
C LYS A 67 8.97 15.08 -11.35
N PRO A 68 10.09 14.35 -11.26
CA PRO A 68 10.90 13.99 -12.42
C PRO A 68 10.12 13.12 -13.39
N THR A 69 10.28 13.38 -14.68
CA THR A 69 9.74 12.55 -15.77
C THR A 69 10.72 11.46 -16.19
N GLU A 70 12.02 11.73 -16.01
CA GLU A 70 13.08 10.80 -16.36
C GLU A 70 13.11 9.63 -15.38
N VAL A 71 13.20 8.41 -15.94
CA VAL A 71 13.21 7.14 -15.23
C VAL A 71 14.34 7.07 -14.19
N VAL A 72 15.58 7.31 -14.66
CA VAL A 72 16.79 7.22 -13.82
C VAL A 72 16.73 8.21 -12.66
N MET A 73 16.20 9.41 -12.89
CA MET A 73 16.02 10.41 -11.84
C MET A 73 14.96 9.97 -10.83
N ARG A 74 13.87 9.31 -11.26
CA ARG A 74 12.87 8.74 -10.35
C ARG A 74 13.45 7.60 -9.52
N GLN A 75 14.26 6.73 -10.11
CA GLN A 75 14.99 5.66 -9.41
C GLN A 75 15.95 6.24 -8.35
N ALA A 76 16.69 7.28 -8.71
CA ALA A 76 17.57 7.97 -7.76
C ALA A 76 16.78 8.60 -6.59
N CYS A 77 15.66 9.27 -6.89
CA CYS A 77 14.76 9.78 -5.85
C CYS A 77 14.23 8.65 -4.94
N ALA A 78 13.85 7.51 -5.51
CA ALA A 78 13.38 6.37 -4.74
C ALA A 78 14.48 5.82 -3.82
N ALA A 79 15.70 5.67 -4.32
CA ALA A 79 16.84 5.20 -3.54
C ALA A 79 17.15 6.11 -2.32
N ILE A 80 17.16 7.42 -2.52
CA ILE A 80 17.36 8.41 -1.45
C ILE A 80 16.17 8.41 -0.49
N GLY A 81 14.96 8.46 -1.03
CA GLY A 81 13.75 8.61 -0.24
C GLY A 81 13.33 7.36 0.52
N GLN A 82 13.71 6.17 0.07
CA GLN A 82 13.37 4.91 0.78
C GLN A 82 13.99 4.87 2.18
N SER A 83 15.22 5.33 2.35
CA SER A 83 15.86 5.40 3.67
C SER A 83 15.16 6.39 4.59
N ILE A 84 14.73 7.53 4.06
CA ILE A 84 13.99 8.57 4.79
C ILE A 84 12.62 8.04 5.21
N LEU A 85 11.88 7.41 4.30
CA LEU A 85 10.58 6.80 4.56
C LEU A 85 10.67 5.80 5.70
N MET A 86 11.65 4.89 5.65
CA MET A 86 11.85 3.89 6.70
C MET A 86 12.28 4.48 8.03
N THR A 87 13.13 5.49 8.03
CA THR A 87 13.53 6.22 9.24
C THR A 87 12.31 6.84 9.94
N ASN A 88 11.39 7.43 9.18
CA ASN A 88 10.16 7.99 9.72
C ASN A 88 9.27 6.89 10.32
N TYR A 89 9.00 5.80 9.61
CA TYR A 89 8.23 4.69 10.17
C TYR A 89 8.89 4.13 11.44
N GLN A 90 10.21 3.89 11.42
CA GLN A 90 10.94 3.38 12.56
C GLN A 90 10.85 4.31 13.78
N SER A 91 11.01 5.61 13.56
CA SER A 91 10.92 6.62 14.62
C SER A 91 9.51 6.67 15.23
N LEU A 92 8.48 6.63 14.39
CA LEU A 92 7.08 6.69 14.83
C LEU A 92 6.67 5.42 15.58
N PHE A 93 6.93 4.21 15.04
CA PHE A 93 6.59 2.95 15.71
C PHE A 93 7.39 2.70 16.99
N ARG A 94 8.63 3.21 17.06
CA ARG A 94 9.46 3.12 18.29
C ARG A 94 8.79 3.77 19.48
N LYS A 95 8.02 4.86 19.31
CA LYS A 95 7.25 5.51 20.39
C LYS A 95 6.21 4.59 21.01
N HIS A 96 5.75 3.59 20.26
CA HIS A 96 4.81 2.56 20.75
C HIS A 96 5.50 1.27 21.20
N GLY A 97 6.86 1.22 21.21
CA GLY A 97 7.63 0.03 21.54
C GLY A 97 7.58 -1.05 20.44
N ILE A 98 7.16 -0.71 19.22
CA ILE A 98 7.00 -1.64 18.11
C ILE A 98 8.23 -1.59 17.19
N LYS A 99 8.76 -2.76 16.87
CA LYS A 99 9.84 -2.92 15.90
C LYS A 99 9.26 -3.02 14.49
N VAL A 100 9.94 -2.43 13.51
CA VAL A 100 9.61 -2.56 12.10
C VAL A 100 10.75 -3.22 11.32
N ALA A 101 10.41 -3.91 10.24
CA ALA A 101 11.39 -4.57 9.38
C ALA A 101 11.12 -4.19 7.91
N GLN A 102 12.13 -3.71 7.20
CA GLN A 102 12.02 -3.38 5.78
C GLN A 102 12.16 -4.61 4.91
N ILE A 103 11.30 -4.73 3.89
CA ILE A 103 11.41 -5.70 2.81
C ILE A 103 11.16 -4.96 1.49
N LEU A 104 12.12 -5.05 0.57
CA LEU A 104 11.99 -4.51 -0.79
C LEU A 104 11.85 -5.66 -1.78
N LEU A 105 10.89 -5.55 -2.68
CA LEU A 105 10.56 -6.58 -3.66
C LEU A 105 10.38 -5.96 -5.04
N THR A 106 10.77 -6.71 -6.06
CA THR A 106 10.32 -6.46 -7.42
C THR A 106 9.14 -7.37 -7.75
N TYR A 107 8.44 -7.09 -8.84
CA TYR A 107 7.38 -7.97 -9.33
C TYR A 107 7.90 -9.38 -9.66
N GLU A 108 9.10 -9.47 -10.20
CA GLU A 108 9.74 -10.74 -10.52
C GLU A 108 9.95 -11.60 -9.27
N ASP A 109 10.36 -10.97 -8.14
CA ASP A 109 10.59 -11.66 -6.88
C ASP A 109 9.37 -12.44 -6.39
N VAL A 110 8.17 -11.87 -6.52
CA VAL A 110 6.95 -12.52 -6.05
C VAL A 110 6.48 -13.66 -6.97
N SER A 111 6.97 -13.74 -8.20
CA SER A 111 6.65 -14.79 -9.16
C SER A 111 7.57 -16.02 -9.04
N ILE A 112 8.75 -15.87 -8.45
CA ILE A 112 9.74 -16.94 -8.30
C ILE A 112 9.41 -17.79 -7.06
N ARG A 113 9.18 -19.10 -7.26
CA ARG A 113 8.81 -20.05 -6.20
C ARG A 113 9.79 -20.07 -5.01
N LYS A 114 11.09 -19.96 -5.28
CA LYS A 114 12.12 -19.94 -4.22
C LYS A 114 12.01 -18.68 -3.36
N THR A 115 11.87 -17.52 -4.00
CA THR A 115 11.69 -16.23 -3.33
C THR A 115 10.40 -16.21 -2.51
N TYR A 116 9.29 -16.71 -3.08
CA TYR A 116 8.02 -16.89 -2.38
C TYR A 116 8.19 -17.66 -1.04
N LYS A 117 8.88 -18.82 -1.07
CA LYS A 117 9.11 -19.64 0.14
C LYS A 117 9.94 -18.89 1.18
N ASN A 118 11.03 -18.26 0.74
CA ASN A 118 11.93 -17.52 1.63
C ASN A 118 11.21 -16.32 2.26
N LEU A 119 10.46 -15.56 1.47
CA LEU A 119 9.66 -14.42 1.93
C LEU A 119 8.64 -14.87 2.97
N ASN A 120 7.87 -15.94 2.70
CA ASN A 120 6.88 -16.46 3.65
C ASN A 120 7.53 -16.88 4.98
N ASN A 121 8.70 -17.55 4.94
CA ASN A 121 9.42 -17.95 6.16
C ASN A 121 9.90 -16.71 6.94
N SER A 122 10.47 -15.72 6.26
CA SER A 122 10.94 -14.47 6.89
C SER A 122 9.77 -13.71 7.52
N MET A 123 8.63 -13.60 6.82
CA MET A 123 7.45 -12.94 7.34
C MET A 123 6.92 -13.62 8.61
N ASN A 124 6.82 -14.96 8.60
CA ASN A 124 6.38 -15.69 9.79
C ASN A 124 7.32 -15.47 10.97
N LYS A 125 8.64 -15.47 10.75
CA LYS A 125 9.60 -15.18 11.80
C LYS A 125 9.47 -13.75 12.35
N LEU A 126 9.21 -12.76 11.48
CA LEU A 126 8.97 -11.38 11.91
C LEU A 126 7.71 -11.27 12.77
N PHE A 127 6.64 -12.02 12.44
CA PHE A 127 5.43 -12.07 13.29
C PHE A 127 5.72 -12.68 14.65
N GLU A 128 6.47 -13.78 14.72
CA GLU A 128 6.91 -14.40 15.99
C GLU A 128 7.72 -13.43 16.85
N LEU A 129 8.56 -12.60 16.22
CA LEU A 129 9.35 -11.56 16.89
C LEU A 129 8.53 -10.30 17.26
N GLY A 130 7.23 -10.28 16.94
CA GLY A 130 6.34 -9.15 17.21
C GLY A 130 6.58 -7.93 16.32
N ALA A 131 7.44 -8.02 15.30
CA ALA A 131 7.74 -6.92 14.39
C ALA A 131 6.62 -6.70 13.38
N ILE A 132 6.53 -5.47 12.83
CA ILE A 132 5.69 -5.14 11.68
C ILE A 132 6.57 -5.10 10.43
N PRO A 133 6.40 -6.02 9.46
CA PRO A 133 7.02 -5.90 8.15
C PRO A 133 6.46 -4.70 7.39
N ILE A 134 7.34 -3.86 6.85
CA ILE A 134 7.01 -2.76 5.94
C ILE A 134 7.62 -3.08 4.59
N ILE A 135 6.75 -3.26 3.61
CA ILE A 135 7.10 -3.70 2.27
C ILE A 135 6.93 -2.53 1.32
N ASN A 136 7.88 -2.35 0.43
CA ASN A 136 7.77 -1.45 -0.71
C ASN A 136 8.35 -2.12 -1.95
N GLU A 137 8.03 -1.58 -3.12
CA GLU A 137 8.71 -1.95 -4.35
C GLU A 137 10.17 -1.51 -4.29
N ASN A 138 11.05 -2.28 -4.91
CA ASN A 138 12.46 -1.94 -5.06
C ASN A 138 12.65 -1.05 -6.31
N ASP A 139 12.04 0.14 -6.24
CA ASP A 139 12.03 1.13 -7.33
C ASP A 139 13.40 1.40 -7.98
N PRO A 140 14.54 1.43 -7.23
CA PRO A 140 15.85 1.67 -7.83
C PRO A 140 16.26 0.67 -8.90
N ILE A 141 15.76 -0.54 -8.85
CA ILE A 141 16.09 -1.61 -9.81
C ILE A 141 14.87 -2.13 -10.56
N SER A 142 13.67 -1.72 -10.19
CA SER A 142 12.43 -2.07 -10.88
C SER A 142 12.21 -1.16 -12.08
N ILE A 143 11.92 -1.76 -13.23
CA ILE A 143 11.60 -1.03 -14.46
C ILE A 143 10.07 -0.90 -14.62
N ASP A 144 9.30 -1.65 -13.86
CA ASP A 144 7.87 -1.88 -14.08
C ASP A 144 6.98 -0.72 -13.62
N GLU A 145 7.31 -0.03 -12.53
CA GLU A 145 6.61 1.20 -12.12
C GLU A 145 6.66 2.30 -13.18
N ILE A 146 7.70 2.26 -14.00
CA ILE A 146 8.03 3.28 -14.97
C ILE A 146 7.24 3.10 -16.25
N ASN A 147 6.93 1.86 -16.63
CA ASN A 147 6.26 1.50 -17.87
C ASN A 147 4.73 1.32 -17.75
N ASN A 148 4.09 1.81 -16.70
CA ASN A 148 2.63 1.74 -16.46
C ASN A 148 2.01 0.33 -16.40
N SER A 149 2.81 -0.76 -16.40
CA SER A 149 2.25 -2.10 -16.45
C SER A 149 1.96 -2.72 -15.07
N PHE A 150 2.66 -2.30 -14.03
CA PHE A 150 2.44 -2.77 -12.66
C PHE A 150 2.40 -1.69 -11.59
N GLY A 151 2.73 -0.48 -11.91
CA GLY A 151 2.98 0.74 -11.14
C GLY A 151 2.07 1.07 -9.96
N ASP A 152 1.59 0.07 -9.24
CA ASP A 152 0.82 0.33 -8.04
C ASP A 152 1.00 -0.78 -7.02
N ASN A 153 1.50 -0.38 -5.86
CA ASN A 153 1.57 -1.22 -4.67
C ASN A 153 0.21 -1.83 -4.25
N ASP A 154 -0.90 -1.49 -4.94
CA ASP A 154 -2.18 -2.17 -4.76
C ASP A 154 -2.07 -3.67 -5.11
N ASN A 155 -1.51 -3.99 -6.29
CA ASN A 155 -1.32 -5.39 -6.69
C ASN A 155 -0.30 -6.10 -5.79
N LEU A 156 0.83 -5.43 -5.48
CA LEU A 156 1.82 -5.98 -4.53
C LEU A 156 1.15 -6.33 -3.20
N SER A 157 0.28 -5.46 -2.67
CA SER A 157 -0.44 -5.71 -1.41
C SER A 157 -1.32 -6.95 -1.46
N ALA A 158 -1.99 -7.21 -2.58
CA ALA A 158 -2.80 -8.42 -2.76
C ALA A 158 -1.95 -9.69 -2.86
N TYR A 159 -0.76 -9.62 -3.50
CA TYR A 159 0.21 -10.72 -3.48
C TYR A 159 0.73 -10.99 -2.07
N ILE A 160 1.11 -9.94 -1.34
CA ILE A 160 1.57 -10.07 0.05
C ILE A 160 0.48 -10.65 0.94
N ALA A 161 -0.77 -10.21 0.79
CA ALA A 161 -1.91 -10.79 1.51
C ALA A 161 -2.05 -12.30 1.22
N THR A 162 -1.84 -12.71 -0.04
CA THR A 162 -1.86 -14.13 -0.42
C THR A 162 -0.68 -14.91 0.19
N ILE A 163 0.54 -14.40 0.09
CA ILE A 163 1.76 -15.04 0.59
C ILE A 163 1.69 -15.23 2.11
N THR A 164 1.22 -14.22 2.82
CA THR A 164 1.11 -14.23 4.28
C THR A 164 -0.16 -14.90 4.79
N LYS A 165 -1.05 -15.34 3.90
CA LYS A 165 -2.37 -15.90 4.24
C LYS A 165 -3.14 -14.94 5.17
N ALA A 166 -3.19 -13.67 4.79
CA ALA A 166 -3.91 -12.66 5.55
C ALA A 166 -5.42 -12.91 5.53
N ASP A 167 -6.11 -12.49 6.58
CA ASP A 167 -7.57 -12.55 6.66
C ASP A 167 -8.21 -11.31 6.00
N LEU A 168 -7.47 -10.19 6.03
CA LEU A 168 -7.97 -8.88 5.61
C LEU A 168 -6.88 -8.12 4.84
N LEU A 169 -7.27 -7.55 3.70
CA LEU A 169 -6.52 -6.53 2.96
C LEU A 169 -7.26 -5.20 3.08
N VAL A 170 -6.62 -4.20 3.67
CA VAL A 170 -7.11 -2.81 3.73
C VAL A 170 -6.32 -1.97 2.74
N ILE A 171 -6.99 -1.36 1.78
CA ILE A 171 -6.38 -0.45 0.79
C ILE A 171 -6.84 0.96 1.13
N LEU A 172 -5.95 1.75 1.72
CA LEU A 172 -6.23 3.13 2.05
C LEU A 172 -6.19 4.02 0.80
N THR A 173 -7.13 4.95 0.75
CA THR A 173 -7.28 5.90 -0.36
C THR A 173 -7.71 7.27 0.17
N ASN A 174 -7.68 8.28 -0.69
CA ASN A 174 -8.10 9.66 -0.37
C ASN A 174 -9.60 9.91 -0.63
N VAL A 175 -10.37 8.84 -0.85
CA VAL A 175 -11.84 8.88 -0.99
C VAL A 175 -12.45 7.81 -0.09
N ASP A 176 -13.72 7.98 0.30
CA ASP A 176 -14.39 7.09 1.28
C ASP A 176 -14.62 5.65 0.79
N GLY A 177 -14.26 5.35 -0.45
CA GLY A 177 -14.41 4.01 -1.04
C GLY A 177 -14.84 4.03 -2.50
N LEU A 178 -15.51 2.97 -2.94
CA LEU A 178 -16.04 2.85 -4.30
C LEU A 178 -17.40 3.52 -4.42
N TYR A 179 -17.53 4.39 -5.42
CA TYR A 179 -18.79 5.04 -5.77
C TYR A 179 -19.37 4.45 -7.08
N ASN A 180 -20.69 4.47 -7.22
CA ASN A 180 -21.38 3.99 -8.43
C ASN A 180 -21.24 4.91 -9.65
N LYS A 181 -20.72 6.13 -9.44
CA LYS A 181 -20.40 7.16 -10.44
C LYS A 181 -19.15 7.93 -10.03
N SER A 182 -18.76 8.94 -10.82
CA SER A 182 -17.67 9.85 -10.43
C SER A 182 -17.97 10.50 -9.08
N VAL A 183 -16.96 10.65 -8.24
CA VAL A 183 -17.07 11.29 -6.90
C VAL A 183 -17.56 12.75 -7.00
N ILE A 184 -17.36 13.40 -8.16
CA ILE A 184 -17.79 14.78 -8.44
C ILE A 184 -19.30 14.84 -8.76
N ASP A 185 -19.93 13.74 -9.16
CA ASP A 185 -21.36 13.69 -9.47
C ASP A 185 -22.17 13.79 -8.16
N LYS A 186 -23.04 14.80 -8.07
CA LYS A 186 -23.93 15.02 -6.90
C LYS A 186 -24.88 13.85 -6.60
N HIS A 187 -25.10 12.97 -7.56
CA HIS A 187 -25.92 11.74 -7.42
C HIS A 187 -25.07 10.49 -7.25
N SER A 188 -23.81 10.64 -6.90
CA SER A 188 -22.90 9.53 -6.62
C SER A 188 -23.21 8.91 -5.27
N LEU A 189 -23.32 7.58 -5.24
CA LEU A 189 -23.60 6.82 -4.02
C LEU A 189 -22.40 5.93 -3.67
N LEU A 190 -21.97 5.98 -2.42
CA LEU A 190 -20.95 5.10 -1.88
C LEU A 190 -21.47 3.66 -1.85
N ILE A 191 -20.69 2.74 -2.40
CA ILE A 191 -20.99 1.32 -2.41
C ILE A 191 -20.39 0.68 -1.15
N ASN A 192 -21.25 0.44 -0.17
CA ASN A 192 -20.81 -0.09 1.13
C ASN A 192 -20.38 -1.55 1.09
N GLU A 193 -20.89 -2.35 0.15
CA GLU A 193 -20.59 -3.78 0.06
C GLU A 193 -20.63 -4.28 -1.37
N VAL A 194 -19.60 -5.04 -1.73
CA VAL A 194 -19.50 -5.75 -3.00
C VAL A 194 -19.32 -7.23 -2.71
N ARG A 195 -20.37 -8.03 -2.95
CA ARG A 195 -20.30 -9.50 -2.76
C ARG A 195 -19.54 -10.21 -3.88
N LYS A 196 -19.59 -9.65 -5.10
CA LYS A 196 -18.90 -10.19 -6.28
C LYS A 196 -18.42 -9.05 -7.16
N ILE A 197 -17.13 -9.06 -7.49
CA ILE A 197 -16.52 -8.10 -8.40
C ILE A 197 -16.75 -8.60 -9.84
N ASP A 198 -17.78 -8.09 -10.48
CA ASP A 198 -18.15 -8.35 -11.87
C ASP A 198 -17.82 -7.15 -12.78
N LYS A 199 -18.14 -7.26 -14.08
CA LYS A 199 -17.92 -6.17 -15.05
C LYS A 199 -18.62 -4.86 -14.68
N LYS A 200 -19.77 -4.92 -14.01
CA LYS A 200 -20.50 -3.73 -13.55
C LYS A 200 -19.72 -3.01 -12.45
N ILE A 201 -19.21 -3.73 -11.45
CA ILE A 201 -18.36 -3.17 -10.39
C ILE A 201 -17.07 -2.60 -10.99
N GLU A 202 -16.43 -3.32 -11.92
CA GLU A 202 -15.23 -2.84 -12.61
C GLU A 202 -15.48 -1.56 -13.41
N SER A 203 -16.69 -1.38 -14.00
CA SER A 203 -17.04 -0.18 -14.77
C SER A 203 -17.17 1.07 -13.90
N PHE A 204 -17.51 0.95 -12.62
CA PHE A 204 -17.56 2.08 -11.68
C PHE A 204 -16.19 2.70 -11.40
N ALA A 205 -15.12 1.97 -11.68
CA ALA A 205 -13.73 2.46 -11.56
C ALA A 205 -13.23 3.29 -12.75
N GLY A 206 -14.09 3.60 -13.72
CA GLY A 206 -13.73 4.16 -15.03
C GLY A 206 -13.31 5.63 -15.08
N GLY A 207 -13.14 6.33 -13.95
CA GLY A 207 -12.62 7.70 -13.89
C GLY A 207 -11.09 7.74 -13.82
N LYS A 208 -10.43 8.57 -14.66
CA LYS A 208 -9.00 8.88 -14.49
C LYS A 208 -8.80 9.63 -13.18
N SER A 209 -7.95 9.15 -12.28
CA SER A 209 -7.45 9.95 -11.18
C SER A 209 -6.39 10.92 -11.72
N GLU A 210 -6.57 12.22 -11.56
CA GLU A 210 -5.64 13.24 -12.07
C GLU A 210 -4.29 13.25 -11.32
N LEU A 211 -4.15 12.58 -10.18
CA LEU A 211 -3.02 12.78 -9.26
C LEU A 211 -2.21 11.53 -8.88
N GLY A 212 -2.48 10.35 -9.41
CA GLY A 212 -1.76 9.14 -8.97
C GLY A 212 -1.66 8.04 -10.02
N VAL A 213 -0.60 7.24 -9.95
CA VAL A 213 -0.38 6.07 -10.82
C VAL A 213 -1.41 4.96 -10.55
N GLY A 214 -2.03 4.91 -9.35
CA GLY A 214 -3.02 3.93 -8.92
C GLY A 214 -4.41 4.52 -8.72
N GLY A 215 -5.33 4.35 -9.69
CA GLY A 215 -6.73 4.75 -9.57
C GLY A 215 -7.60 3.70 -8.87
N MET A 216 -8.91 3.96 -8.77
CA MET A 216 -9.87 2.98 -8.22
C MET A 216 -9.82 1.64 -8.96
N LYS A 217 -9.49 1.64 -10.26
CA LYS A 217 -9.35 0.44 -11.09
C LYS A 217 -8.29 -0.53 -10.57
N THR A 218 -7.14 -0.04 -10.12
CA THR A 218 -6.07 -0.89 -9.55
C THR A 218 -6.49 -1.45 -8.21
N LYS A 219 -7.19 -0.67 -7.37
CA LYS A 219 -7.72 -1.10 -6.08
C LYS A 219 -8.76 -2.21 -6.22
N ILE A 220 -9.67 -2.09 -7.17
CA ILE A 220 -10.65 -3.14 -7.48
C ILE A 220 -9.94 -4.39 -8.01
N LYS A 221 -8.90 -4.24 -8.85
CA LYS A 221 -8.11 -5.38 -9.35
C LYS A 221 -7.42 -6.10 -8.19
N ALA A 222 -6.80 -5.36 -7.27
CA ALA A 222 -6.17 -5.91 -6.07
C ALA A 222 -7.18 -6.60 -5.15
N ALA A 223 -8.33 -5.97 -4.90
CA ALA A 223 -9.42 -6.58 -4.14
C ALA A 223 -9.92 -7.88 -4.79
N LYS A 224 -10.08 -7.90 -6.12
CA LYS A 224 -10.47 -9.11 -6.88
C LYS A 224 -9.45 -10.22 -6.74
N LEU A 225 -8.15 -9.89 -6.75
CA LEU A 225 -7.07 -10.85 -6.56
C LEU A 225 -7.10 -11.46 -5.15
N ALA A 226 -7.25 -10.64 -4.13
CA ALA A 226 -7.38 -11.07 -2.73
C ALA A 226 -8.63 -11.96 -2.52
N ASN A 227 -9.79 -11.53 -3.05
CA ASN A 227 -11.04 -12.28 -2.91
C ASN A 227 -10.98 -13.67 -3.57
N LYS A 228 -10.26 -13.84 -4.68
CA LYS A 228 -10.02 -15.18 -5.29
C LYS A 228 -9.29 -16.15 -4.36
N LYS A 229 -8.62 -15.64 -3.34
CA LYS A 229 -7.91 -16.42 -2.31
C LYS A 229 -8.66 -16.48 -0.98
N GLY A 230 -9.92 -16.05 -0.96
CA GLY A 230 -10.75 -16.04 0.26
C GLY A 230 -10.42 -14.90 1.23
N ILE A 231 -9.61 -13.92 0.82
CA ILE A 231 -9.20 -12.79 1.65
C ILE A 231 -10.23 -11.66 1.49
N THR A 232 -10.78 -11.19 2.60
CA THR A 232 -11.66 -10.01 2.58
C THR A 232 -10.84 -8.77 2.21
N ALA A 233 -11.38 -7.92 1.33
CA ALA A 233 -10.75 -6.64 0.97
C ALA A 233 -11.65 -5.47 1.35
N VAL A 234 -11.04 -4.41 1.89
CA VAL A 234 -11.67 -3.12 2.23
C VAL A 234 -10.92 -2.03 1.50
N ILE A 235 -11.65 -1.13 0.84
CA ILE A 235 -11.13 0.12 0.26
C ILE A 235 -11.71 1.25 1.10
N ALA A 236 -10.86 2.05 1.74
CA ALA A 236 -11.22 3.10 2.71
C ALA A 236 -10.29 4.31 2.62
#